data_cc3db19928d905e20658daece219859d
#
_entry.id   cc3db19928d905e20658daece219859d
#
_cell.length_a   1.000
_cell.length_b   1.000
_cell.length_c   1.000
_cell.angle_alpha   90.00
_cell.angle_beta   90.00
_cell.angle_gamma   90.00
#
_symmetry.space_group_name_H-M   'P 1'
#
loop_
_entity.id
_entity.type
_entity.pdbx_description
1 polymer ?
#
loop_
_entity_poly.entity_id
_entity_poly.type
_entity_poly.pdbx_seq_one_letter_code
_entity_poly.pdbx_strand_id
1 'polypeptide(L)'
;MANGFGSLYVGASGLQNAQNAINTTANNLANVDTKGYVRQQVRYADKNYTILKDSRVNVNMQQSGLGVSIGDVVHARDIFLDKTYRQETGRMSFYSARYETATYVEDLMQELNGQQFKRSVSDLWQAFQEVSTKPADSTNQNLVLQKADLLVSRTQKLYSDLQNYQSNINDQIKDDVDRVNTIGNRIYELNLQIQRVEAGGTETAMTLRDERDSLLDELGNYGRIEVTEDATGFTYVDMEGVRFVDENRCYNMGLKAADGTGFYTPYWPQQSDVEKGQYVPVFRLSGEISSEMNTDIGSIKSKLLVRGDAYGRREDMASEKSYGNIEGCTLMEVQAELDVLFSNIVRSMNDIYCPNTETTSAFTSTDGVTYPAGTKILDEENCARGVDLSLIHI
;
A
#
# COMPACT_ATOMS: atom_id res chain seq x y z
N MET A 1 55.44 22.13 -43.72
CA MET A 1 55.43 22.58 -42.29
C MET A 1 54.04 22.67 -41.74
N ALA A 2 53.28 21.58 -41.81
CA ALA A 2 51.89 21.59 -41.28
C ALA A 2 51.64 20.62 -40.08
N ASN A 3 52.67 19.89 -39.63
CA ASN A 3 52.44 18.83 -38.61
C ASN A 3 52.80 19.21 -37.15
N GLY A 4 53.44 20.36 -36.92
CA GLY A 4 53.82 20.73 -35.55
C GLY A 4 52.65 21.13 -34.64
N PHE A 5 51.61 21.73 -35.20
CA PHE A 5 50.43 22.15 -34.44
C PHE A 5 49.41 21.02 -34.28
N GLY A 6 49.41 19.99 -35.14
CA GLY A 6 48.50 18.85 -35.05
C GLY A 6 48.69 18.02 -33.78
N SER A 7 49.94 17.72 -33.43
CA SER A 7 50.28 16.98 -32.22
C SER A 7 49.95 17.76 -30.93
N LEU A 8 50.14 19.09 -30.97
CA LEU A 8 49.77 19.97 -29.86
C LEU A 8 48.26 20.01 -29.65
N TYR A 9 47.50 20.03 -30.74
CA TYR A 9 46.05 20.00 -30.73
C TYR A 9 45.49 18.67 -30.18
N VAL A 10 46.10 17.54 -30.60
CA VAL A 10 45.78 16.20 -30.05
C VAL A 10 46.08 16.15 -28.57
N GLY A 11 47.23 16.64 -28.11
CA GLY A 11 47.58 16.70 -26.69
C GLY A 11 46.64 17.60 -25.88
N ALA A 12 46.29 18.77 -26.39
CA ALA A 12 45.35 19.68 -25.76
C ALA A 12 43.94 19.06 -25.64
N SER A 13 43.46 18.35 -26.68
CA SER A 13 42.17 17.65 -26.62
C SER A 13 42.16 16.54 -25.57
N GLY A 14 43.26 15.77 -25.46
CA GLY A 14 43.43 14.74 -24.44
C GLY A 14 43.39 15.32 -23.01
N LEU A 15 44.12 16.44 -22.80
CA LEU A 15 44.12 17.11 -21.48
C LEU A 15 42.75 17.65 -21.10
N GLN A 16 42.05 18.29 -22.03
CA GLN A 16 40.71 18.83 -21.80
C GLN A 16 39.69 17.72 -21.45
N ASN A 17 39.76 16.59 -22.16
CA ASN A 17 38.89 15.44 -21.87
C ASN A 17 39.24 14.78 -20.53
N ALA A 18 40.51 14.69 -20.16
CA ALA A 18 40.92 14.22 -18.84
C ALA A 18 40.39 15.14 -17.71
N GLN A 19 40.44 16.48 -17.92
CA GLN A 19 39.88 17.46 -16.99
C GLN A 19 38.36 17.25 -16.80
N ASN A 20 37.64 17.06 -17.91
CA ASN A 20 36.19 16.80 -17.84
C ASN A 20 35.88 15.47 -17.12
N ALA A 21 36.67 14.42 -17.32
CA ALA A 21 36.52 13.16 -16.59
C ALA A 21 36.77 13.31 -15.08
N ILE A 22 37.76 14.13 -14.71
CA ILE A 22 38.05 14.47 -13.31
C ILE A 22 36.86 15.23 -12.71
N ASN A 23 36.28 16.18 -13.44
CA ASN A 23 35.09 16.94 -12.98
C ASN A 23 33.89 16.01 -12.79
N THR A 24 33.66 15.05 -13.70
CA THR A 24 32.59 14.04 -13.53
C THR A 24 32.83 13.15 -12.31
N THR A 25 34.08 12.75 -12.09
CA THR A 25 34.47 11.95 -10.92
C THR A 25 34.28 12.72 -9.62
N ALA A 26 34.67 14.00 -9.60
CA ALA A 26 34.45 14.88 -8.45
C ALA A 26 32.95 15.10 -8.17
N ASN A 27 32.12 15.24 -9.21
CA ASN A 27 30.67 15.34 -9.09
C ASN A 27 30.07 14.03 -8.52
N ASN A 28 30.53 12.86 -9.01
CA ASN A 28 30.11 11.56 -8.47
C ASN A 28 30.47 11.42 -6.98
N LEU A 29 31.66 11.87 -6.59
CA LEU A 29 32.10 11.84 -5.19
C LEU A 29 31.30 12.79 -4.29
N ALA A 30 31.04 13.99 -4.80
CA ALA A 30 30.24 15.00 -4.05
C ALA A 30 28.81 14.56 -3.80
N ASN A 31 28.25 13.72 -4.68
CA ASN A 31 26.87 13.25 -4.61
C ASN A 31 26.74 11.78 -4.17
N VAL A 32 27.79 11.17 -3.59
CA VAL A 32 27.77 9.75 -3.20
C VAL A 32 26.65 9.41 -2.21
N ASP A 33 26.31 10.34 -1.33
CA ASP A 33 25.23 10.20 -0.34
C ASP A 33 23.91 10.85 -0.79
N THR A 34 23.83 11.41 -1.98
CA THR A 34 22.61 12.04 -2.50
C THR A 34 21.63 10.95 -2.96
N LYS A 35 20.47 10.88 -2.31
CA LYS A 35 19.42 9.90 -2.66
C LYS A 35 18.97 10.09 -4.12
N GLY A 36 18.95 9.00 -4.88
CA GLY A 36 18.52 9.00 -6.28
C GLY A 36 19.63 9.40 -7.29
N TYR A 37 20.80 9.82 -6.84
CA TYR A 37 21.91 10.11 -7.73
C TYR A 37 22.51 8.84 -8.32
N VAL A 38 22.68 8.82 -9.64
CA VAL A 38 23.30 7.70 -10.37
C VAL A 38 24.70 8.08 -10.86
N ARG A 39 25.67 7.21 -10.61
CA ARG A 39 27.05 7.42 -11.03
C ARG A 39 27.15 7.63 -12.55
N GLN A 40 27.73 8.75 -12.96
CA GLN A 40 27.99 9.10 -14.33
C GLN A 40 29.34 8.54 -14.79
N GLN A 41 29.39 8.02 -16.00
CA GLN A 41 30.60 7.50 -16.62
C GLN A 41 30.82 8.18 -17.97
N VAL A 42 32.01 8.77 -18.17
CA VAL A 42 32.42 9.37 -19.43
C VAL A 42 32.89 8.29 -20.38
N ARG A 43 32.32 8.23 -21.57
CA ARG A 43 32.80 7.40 -22.70
C ARG A 43 33.57 8.28 -23.69
N TYR A 44 34.76 7.85 -24.01
CA TYR A 44 35.59 8.55 -25.00
C TYR A 44 35.27 8.04 -26.40
N ALA A 45 35.33 8.94 -27.37
CA ALA A 45 35.23 8.64 -28.79
C ALA A 45 36.36 9.32 -29.55
N ASP A 46 36.80 8.73 -30.68
CA ASP A 46 37.74 9.35 -31.57
C ASP A 46 37.10 10.56 -32.26
N LYS A 47 37.87 11.66 -32.37
CA LYS A 47 37.46 12.75 -33.26
C LYS A 47 37.54 12.30 -34.71
N ASN A 48 36.61 12.76 -35.55
CA ASN A 48 36.57 12.47 -36.96
C ASN A 48 37.93 12.77 -37.64
N TYR A 49 38.34 11.88 -38.53
CA TYR A 49 39.58 12.03 -39.28
C TYR A 49 39.47 13.15 -40.31
N THR A 50 40.55 13.93 -40.48
CA THR A 50 40.67 14.83 -41.61
C THR A 50 41.47 14.16 -42.71
N ILE A 51 40.92 14.05 -43.90
CA ILE A 51 41.62 13.54 -45.09
C ILE A 51 42.60 14.61 -45.54
N LEU A 52 43.90 14.34 -45.42
CA LEU A 52 44.97 15.31 -45.70
C LEU A 52 45.32 15.41 -47.19
N LYS A 53 44.85 14.49 -48.03
CA LYS A 53 45.17 14.49 -49.48
C LYS A 53 44.01 13.89 -50.28
N ASP A 54 43.42 14.72 -51.13
CA ASP A 54 42.55 14.30 -52.21
C ASP A 54 43.39 14.43 -53.53
N SER A 55 44.08 13.38 -53.85
CA SER A 55 44.82 13.29 -55.13
C SER A 55 44.39 12.00 -55.82
N ARG A 56 43.83 12.12 -57.02
CA ARG A 56 43.21 11.07 -57.85
C ARG A 56 44.11 9.91 -58.24
N VAL A 57 45.37 9.85 -57.79
CA VAL A 57 46.39 8.89 -58.28
C VAL A 57 47.19 8.22 -57.16
N ASN A 58 46.86 8.40 -55.86
CA ASN A 58 47.66 7.83 -54.79
C ASN A 58 46.86 6.88 -53.91
N VAL A 59 47.33 5.64 -53.86
CA VAL A 59 46.74 4.52 -53.06
C VAL A 59 46.89 4.72 -51.52
N ASN A 60 47.70 5.72 -51.13
CA ASN A 60 47.94 6.02 -49.73
C ASN A 60 47.09 7.22 -49.27
N MET A 61 45.92 6.94 -48.76
CA MET A 61 45.14 7.92 -47.97
C MET A 61 45.86 8.13 -46.64
N GLN A 62 46.46 9.31 -46.45
CA GLN A 62 47.07 9.69 -45.19
C GLN A 62 45.99 10.34 -44.31
N GLN A 63 45.58 9.62 -43.30
CA GLN A 63 44.62 10.12 -42.28
C GLN A 63 45.42 10.67 -41.10
N SER A 64 45.03 11.83 -40.61
CA SER A 64 45.55 12.39 -39.36
C SER A 64 44.42 12.35 -38.30
N GLY A 65 44.68 11.66 -37.21
CA GLY A 65 43.78 11.65 -36.04
C GLY A 65 43.71 13.04 -35.41
N LEU A 66 42.53 13.50 -35.07
CA LEU A 66 42.28 14.80 -34.44
C LEU A 66 42.21 14.74 -32.89
N GLY A 67 42.61 13.60 -32.33
CA GLY A 67 42.58 13.37 -30.88
C GLY A 67 41.29 12.75 -30.39
N VAL A 68 40.99 12.92 -29.12
CA VAL A 68 39.88 12.32 -28.41
C VAL A 68 38.77 13.35 -28.14
N SER A 69 37.53 12.95 -28.24
CA SER A 69 36.36 13.70 -27.78
C SER A 69 35.61 12.93 -26.70
N ILE A 70 34.81 13.62 -25.92
CA ILE A 70 33.79 12.93 -25.14
C ILE A 70 32.75 12.43 -26.14
N GLY A 71 32.57 11.12 -26.22
CA GLY A 71 31.53 10.53 -27.06
C GLY A 71 30.17 10.67 -26.41
N ASP A 72 30.07 10.29 -25.13
CA ASP A 72 28.85 10.33 -24.36
C ASP A 72 29.16 10.30 -22.87
N VAL A 73 28.25 10.82 -22.06
CA VAL A 73 28.22 10.62 -20.61
C VAL A 73 27.01 9.75 -20.32
N VAL A 74 27.21 8.58 -19.75
CA VAL A 74 26.14 7.60 -19.50
C VAL A 74 26.00 7.31 -18.02
N HIS A 75 24.79 7.00 -17.59
CA HIS A 75 24.55 6.47 -16.26
C HIS A 75 25.05 5.02 -16.17
N ALA A 76 25.70 4.69 -15.06
CA ALA A 76 26.07 3.32 -14.74
C ALA A 76 24.85 2.59 -14.12
N ARG A 77 23.80 2.41 -14.92
CA ARG A 77 22.53 1.81 -14.52
C ARG A 77 22.21 0.62 -15.41
N ASP A 78 21.57 -0.40 -14.84
CA ASP A 78 21.14 -1.60 -15.55
C ASP A 78 19.61 -1.70 -15.49
N ILE A 79 18.96 -1.63 -16.64
CA ILE A 79 17.49 -1.64 -16.79
C ILE A 79 16.88 -2.92 -16.19
N PHE A 80 17.56 -4.05 -16.29
CA PHE A 80 17.09 -5.31 -15.73
C PHE A 80 17.10 -5.29 -14.19
N LEU A 81 18.17 -4.76 -13.62
CA LEU A 81 18.28 -4.61 -12.16
C LEU A 81 17.25 -3.61 -11.64
N ASP A 82 17.01 -2.51 -12.35
CA ASP A 82 16.00 -1.52 -11.98
C ASP A 82 14.59 -2.12 -11.97
N LYS A 83 14.25 -2.91 -13.00
CA LYS A 83 12.98 -3.61 -13.07
C LYS A 83 12.80 -4.56 -11.89
N THR A 84 13.84 -5.34 -11.60
CA THR A 84 13.83 -6.29 -10.48
C THR A 84 13.74 -5.57 -9.14
N TYR A 85 14.51 -4.50 -8.97
CA TYR A 85 14.48 -3.67 -7.76
C TYR A 85 13.07 -3.11 -7.48
N ARG A 86 12.42 -2.50 -8.49
CA ARG A 86 11.06 -1.96 -8.37
C ARG A 86 10.06 -3.03 -8.01
N GLN A 87 10.18 -4.22 -8.60
CA GLN A 87 9.32 -5.36 -8.31
C GLN A 87 9.50 -5.86 -6.87
N GLU A 88 10.74 -6.06 -6.41
CA GLU A 88 11.02 -6.55 -5.06
C GLU A 88 10.69 -5.52 -3.98
N THR A 89 10.93 -4.23 -4.26
CA THR A 89 10.56 -3.14 -3.34
C THR A 89 9.04 -3.02 -3.21
N GLY A 90 8.31 -3.17 -4.32
CA GLY A 90 6.85 -3.22 -4.31
C GLY A 90 6.31 -4.44 -3.54
N ARG A 91 6.98 -5.61 -3.66
CA ARG A 91 6.66 -6.80 -2.86
C ARG A 91 6.92 -6.57 -1.36
N MET A 92 8.07 -5.99 -1.03
CA MET A 92 8.37 -5.61 0.35
C MET A 92 7.30 -4.67 0.92
N SER A 93 6.87 -3.67 0.16
CA SER A 93 5.84 -2.71 0.57
C SER A 93 4.47 -3.39 0.77
N PHE A 94 4.14 -4.40 -0.05
CA PHE A 94 2.93 -5.20 0.11
C PHE A 94 2.92 -5.96 1.45
N TYR A 95 4.00 -6.68 1.75
CA TYR A 95 4.07 -7.45 2.99
C TYR A 95 4.29 -6.57 4.22
N SER A 96 4.96 -5.42 4.11
CA SER A 96 5.11 -4.44 5.19
C SER A 96 3.76 -3.92 5.67
N ALA A 97 2.86 -3.54 4.76
CA ALA A 97 1.53 -3.08 5.12
C ALA A 97 0.69 -4.17 5.82
N ARG A 98 0.79 -5.43 5.38
CA ARG A 98 0.14 -6.56 6.07
C ARG A 98 0.73 -6.80 7.46
N TYR A 99 2.06 -6.76 7.57
CA TYR A 99 2.75 -6.94 8.84
C TYR A 99 2.39 -5.85 9.85
N GLU A 100 2.38 -4.59 9.43
CA GLU A 100 2.00 -3.46 10.28
C GLU A 100 0.57 -3.62 10.81
N THR A 101 -0.36 -4.04 9.94
CA THR A 101 -1.75 -4.30 10.37
C THR A 101 -1.85 -5.48 11.31
N ALA A 102 -1.17 -6.59 11.03
CA ALA A 102 -1.17 -7.76 11.92
C ALA A 102 -0.60 -7.41 13.31
N THR A 103 0.48 -6.63 13.34
CA THR A 103 1.09 -6.15 14.59
C THR A 103 0.13 -5.24 15.36
N TYR A 104 -0.56 -4.32 14.66
CA TYR A 104 -1.53 -3.45 15.30
C TYR A 104 -2.71 -4.24 15.91
N VAL A 105 -3.23 -5.23 15.17
CA VAL A 105 -4.29 -6.12 15.66
C VAL A 105 -3.80 -6.95 16.87
N GLU A 106 -2.57 -7.46 16.80
CA GLU A 106 -1.95 -8.16 17.92
C GLU A 106 -1.84 -7.27 19.16
N ASP A 107 -1.37 -6.03 18.98
CA ASP A 107 -1.25 -5.05 20.06
C ASP A 107 -2.60 -4.71 20.68
N LEU A 108 -3.66 -4.56 19.87
CA LEU A 108 -5.02 -4.36 20.36
C LEU A 108 -5.54 -5.55 21.14
N MET A 109 -5.30 -6.78 20.65
CA MET A 109 -5.79 -8.01 21.29
C MET A 109 -5.04 -8.35 22.58
N GLN A 110 -3.72 -8.09 22.62
CA GLN A 110 -2.89 -8.33 23.80
C GLN A 110 -2.99 -7.20 24.82
N GLU A 111 -3.47 -6.04 24.43
CA GLU A 111 -3.53 -4.85 25.28
C GLU A 111 -2.25 -4.68 26.10
N LEU A 112 -1.23 -4.22 25.51
CA LEU A 112 0.22 -4.12 25.81
C LEU A 112 0.69 -4.14 27.29
N ASN A 113 -0.21 -4.02 28.29
CA ASN A 113 0.21 -4.05 29.70
C ASN A 113 -0.84 -4.63 30.66
N GLY A 114 -1.95 -5.21 30.19
CA GLY A 114 -3.01 -5.53 31.14
C GLY A 114 -3.77 -6.83 30.91
N GLN A 115 -3.61 -7.54 29.78
CA GLN A 115 -4.46 -8.70 29.45
C GLN A 115 -5.96 -8.38 29.63
N GLN A 116 -6.38 -7.18 29.28
CA GLN A 116 -7.66 -6.65 29.73
C GLN A 116 -8.85 -7.44 29.17
N PHE A 117 -8.85 -7.80 27.86
CA PHE A 117 -9.92 -8.59 27.28
C PHE A 117 -9.94 -10.02 27.86
N LYS A 118 -8.81 -10.72 27.81
CA LYS A 118 -8.67 -12.07 28.38
C LYS A 118 -8.99 -12.09 29.87
N ARG A 119 -8.53 -11.07 30.60
CA ARG A 119 -8.81 -10.94 32.03
C ARG A 119 -10.30 -10.71 32.29
N SER A 120 -10.99 -9.89 31.48
CA SER A 120 -12.42 -9.66 31.67
C SER A 120 -13.26 -10.92 31.44
N VAL A 121 -12.89 -11.77 30.47
CA VAL A 121 -13.50 -13.10 30.28
C VAL A 121 -13.22 -13.99 31.49
N SER A 122 -12.00 -14.04 32.02
CA SER A 122 -11.64 -14.82 33.19
C SER A 122 -12.34 -14.34 34.46
N ASP A 123 -12.40 -13.02 34.65
CA ASP A 123 -13.12 -12.42 35.80
C ASP A 123 -14.60 -12.74 35.75
N LEU A 124 -15.24 -12.71 34.60
CA LEU A 124 -16.63 -13.10 34.42
C LEU A 124 -16.82 -14.59 34.77
N TRP A 125 -15.95 -15.46 34.27
CA TRP A 125 -15.98 -16.88 34.63
C TRP A 125 -15.87 -17.11 36.14
N GLN A 126 -14.97 -16.43 36.84
CA GLN A 126 -14.82 -16.51 38.28
C GLN A 126 -16.09 -16.04 39.00
N ALA A 127 -16.69 -14.94 38.57
CA ALA A 127 -17.95 -14.45 39.12
C ALA A 127 -19.08 -15.48 38.99
N PHE A 128 -19.16 -16.19 37.86
CA PHE A 128 -20.10 -17.33 37.70
C PHE A 128 -19.82 -18.48 38.65
N GLN A 129 -18.56 -18.82 38.90
CA GLN A 129 -18.23 -19.86 39.90
C GLN A 129 -18.67 -19.46 41.31
N GLU A 130 -18.53 -18.20 41.71
CA GLU A 130 -18.96 -17.68 43.01
C GLU A 130 -20.48 -17.74 43.14
N VAL A 131 -21.25 -17.36 42.11
CA VAL A 131 -22.73 -17.52 42.12
C VAL A 131 -23.12 -18.98 42.19
N SER A 132 -22.42 -19.89 41.50
CA SER A 132 -22.69 -21.34 41.57
C SER A 132 -22.55 -21.89 42.98
N THR A 133 -21.64 -21.34 43.80
CA THR A 133 -21.46 -21.77 45.21
C THR A 133 -22.51 -21.17 46.17
N LYS A 134 -22.98 -19.94 45.87
CA LYS A 134 -23.96 -19.21 46.70
C LYS A 134 -25.00 -18.51 45.82
N PRO A 135 -25.95 -19.24 45.24
CA PRO A 135 -26.89 -18.69 44.26
C PRO A 135 -27.84 -17.62 44.81
N ALA A 136 -28.16 -17.68 46.11
CA ALA A 136 -29.09 -16.73 46.75
C ALA A 136 -28.40 -15.43 47.22
N ASP A 137 -27.11 -15.30 47.09
CA ASP A 137 -26.37 -14.11 47.53
C ASP A 137 -26.44 -13.00 46.46
N SER A 138 -27.17 -11.94 46.78
CA SER A 138 -27.34 -10.79 45.89
C SER A 138 -26.01 -10.08 45.56
N THR A 139 -25.02 -10.17 46.43
CA THR A 139 -23.70 -9.61 46.20
C THR A 139 -22.98 -10.32 45.03
N ASN A 140 -23.04 -11.66 45.03
CA ASN A 140 -22.45 -12.45 43.95
C ASN A 140 -23.22 -12.28 42.64
N GLN A 141 -24.55 -12.19 42.68
CA GLN A 141 -25.36 -11.90 41.49
C GLN A 141 -24.98 -10.53 40.89
N ASN A 142 -24.90 -9.48 41.71
CA ASN A 142 -24.46 -8.15 41.27
C ASN A 142 -23.01 -8.14 40.70
N LEU A 143 -22.14 -8.97 41.27
CA LEU A 143 -20.76 -9.10 40.75
C LEU A 143 -20.74 -9.64 39.31
N VAL A 144 -21.55 -10.67 39.01
CA VAL A 144 -21.66 -11.19 37.62
C VAL A 144 -22.09 -10.09 36.66
N LEU A 145 -23.09 -9.28 37.07
CA LEU A 145 -23.57 -8.16 36.25
C LEU A 145 -22.51 -7.13 35.97
N GLN A 146 -21.77 -6.71 37.00
CA GLN A 146 -20.70 -5.76 36.86
C GLN A 146 -19.57 -6.31 35.96
N LYS A 147 -19.26 -7.61 36.06
CA LYS A 147 -18.25 -8.24 35.20
C LYS A 147 -18.73 -8.42 33.75
N ALA A 148 -20.02 -8.70 33.56
CA ALA A 148 -20.66 -8.74 32.26
C ALA A 148 -20.61 -7.35 31.57
N ASP A 149 -21.05 -6.31 32.28
CA ASP A 149 -21.00 -4.92 31.78
C ASP A 149 -19.58 -4.48 31.40
N LEU A 150 -18.60 -4.83 32.23
CA LEU A 150 -17.18 -4.55 31.95
C LEU A 150 -16.71 -5.27 30.69
N LEU A 151 -17.09 -6.55 30.49
CA LEU A 151 -16.76 -7.30 29.27
C LEU A 151 -17.37 -6.65 28.05
N VAL A 152 -18.66 -6.28 28.11
CA VAL A 152 -19.39 -5.58 27.05
C VAL A 152 -18.69 -4.29 26.67
N SER A 153 -18.42 -3.43 27.64
CA SER A 153 -17.76 -2.13 27.40
C SER A 153 -16.38 -2.27 26.76
N ARG A 154 -15.63 -3.30 27.16
CA ARG A 154 -14.30 -3.58 26.57
C ARG A 154 -14.40 -4.11 25.14
N THR A 155 -15.35 -5.00 24.88
CA THR A 155 -15.57 -5.52 23.53
C THR A 155 -16.01 -4.41 22.58
N GLN A 156 -16.90 -3.53 23.02
CA GLN A 156 -17.31 -2.35 22.24
C GLN A 156 -16.13 -1.45 21.91
N LYS A 157 -15.29 -1.18 22.93
CA LYS A 157 -14.09 -0.36 22.70
C LYS A 157 -13.15 -1.01 21.69
N LEU A 158 -12.86 -2.30 21.84
CA LEU A 158 -11.99 -3.04 20.93
C LEU A 158 -12.52 -2.99 19.48
N TYR A 159 -13.81 -3.22 19.30
CA TYR A 159 -14.48 -3.14 17.99
C TYR A 159 -14.40 -1.73 17.39
N SER A 160 -14.64 -0.71 18.21
CA SER A 160 -14.50 0.70 17.79
C SER A 160 -13.08 1.05 17.41
N ASP A 161 -12.08 0.55 18.14
CA ASP A 161 -10.66 0.79 17.83
C ASP A 161 -10.27 0.11 16.51
N LEU A 162 -10.78 -1.10 16.22
CA LEU A 162 -10.62 -1.76 14.92
C LEU A 162 -11.27 -0.97 13.78
N GLN A 163 -12.47 -0.43 13.97
CA GLN A 163 -13.14 0.42 12.98
C GLN A 163 -12.36 1.72 12.71
N ASN A 164 -11.86 2.36 13.77
CA ASN A 164 -11.05 3.57 13.66
C ASN A 164 -9.75 3.29 12.86
N TYR A 165 -9.13 2.16 13.10
CA TYR A 165 -7.94 1.75 12.36
C TYR A 165 -8.26 1.47 10.88
N GLN A 166 -9.38 0.82 10.60
CA GLN A 166 -9.86 0.58 9.23
C GLN A 166 -10.12 1.90 8.48
N SER A 167 -10.69 2.89 9.19
CA SER A 167 -10.85 4.24 8.65
C SER A 167 -9.51 4.94 8.40
N ASN A 168 -8.55 4.79 9.29
CA ASN A 168 -7.20 5.32 9.09
C ASN A 168 -6.51 4.72 7.86
N ILE A 169 -6.62 3.40 7.64
CA ILE A 169 -6.11 2.77 6.41
C ILE A 169 -6.82 3.32 5.17
N ASN A 170 -8.12 3.60 5.25
CA ASN A 170 -8.87 4.22 4.17
C ASN A 170 -8.33 5.60 3.80
N ASP A 171 -8.01 6.43 4.77
CA ASP A 171 -7.40 7.74 4.55
C ASP A 171 -5.99 7.61 3.96
N GLN A 172 -5.19 6.66 4.45
CA GLN A 172 -3.88 6.36 3.85
C GLN A 172 -3.98 5.93 2.37
N ILE A 173 -4.98 5.14 2.00
CA ILE A 173 -5.21 4.76 0.59
C ILE A 173 -5.48 6.00 -0.26
N LYS A 174 -6.25 6.95 0.25
CA LYS A 174 -6.51 8.21 -0.45
C LYS A 174 -5.22 9.01 -0.64
N ASP A 175 -4.43 9.18 0.42
CA ASP A 175 -3.16 9.91 0.35
C ASP A 175 -2.16 9.22 -0.60
N ASP A 176 -2.09 7.88 -0.59
CA ASP A 176 -1.25 7.10 -1.49
C ASP A 176 -1.67 7.31 -2.97
N VAL A 177 -2.98 7.31 -3.28
CA VAL A 177 -3.48 7.58 -4.64
C VAL A 177 -3.16 9.01 -5.09
N ASP A 178 -3.32 10.00 -4.21
CA ASP A 178 -2.97 11.38 -4.51
C ASP A 178 -1.46 11.53 -4.75
N ARG A 179 -0.63 10.80 -3.99
CA ARG A 179 0.81 10.76 -4.21
C ARG A 179 1.18 10.10 -5.54
N VAL A 180 0.57 8.95 -5.88
CA VAL A 180 0.74 8.27 -7.17
C VAL A 180 0.40 9.22 -8.33
N ASN A 181 -0.73 9.92 -8.28
CA ASN A 181 -1.11 10.89 -9.29
C ASN A 181 -0.09 12.04 -9.42
N THR A 182 0.41 12.53 -8.30
CA THR A 182 1.46 13.57 -8.28
C THR A 182 2.75 13.09 -8.93
N ILE A 183 3.19 11.86 -8.61
CA ILE A 183 4.37 11.23 -9.21
C ILE A 183 4.17 11.06 -10.72
N GLY A 184 3.03 10.55 -11.16
CA GLY A 184 2.73 10.35 -12.58
C GLY A 184 2.77 11.63 -13.39
N ASN A 185 2.16 12.71 -12.88
CA ASN A 185 2.20 14.02 -13.52
C ASN A 185 3.64 14.56 -13.58
N ARG A 186 4.43 14.38 -12.51
CA ARG A 186 5.83 14.83 -12.50
C ARG A 186 6.70 14.05 -13.48
N ILE A 187 6.50 12.73 -13.60
CA ILE A 187 7.18 11.90 -14.61
C ILE A 187 6.84 12.40 -16.03
N TYR A 188 5.58 12.72 -16.29
CA TYR A 188 5.16 13.28 -17.59
C TYR A 188 5.86 14.62 -17.88
N GLU A 189 5.93 15.54 -16.92
CA GLU A 189 6.64 16.79 -17.06
C GLU A 189 8.15 16.60 -17.34
N LEU A 190 8.78 15.68 -16.58
CA LEU A 190 10.19 15.34 -16.77
C LEU A 190 10.45 14.74 -18.15
N ASN A 191 9.58 13.88 -18.65
CA ASN A 191 9.67 13.32 -20.00
C ASN A 191 9.71 14.44 -21.05
N LEU A 192 8.82 15.44 -20.95
CA LEU A 192 8.81 16.58 -21.87
C LEU A 192 10.08 17.45 -21.76
N GLN A 193 10.62 17.60 -20.56
CA GLN A 193 11.86 18.35 -20.34
C GLN A 193 13.07 17.61 -20.91
N ILE A 194 13.17 16.30 -20.68
CA ILE A 194 14.22 15.43 -21.22
C ILE A 194 14.22 15.47 -22.74
N GLN A 195 13.06 15.29 -23.38
CA GLN A 195 12.96 15.37 -24.83
C GLN A 195 13.44 16.73 -25.38
N ARG A 196 13.12 17.84 -24.72
CA ARG A 196 13.58 19.17 -25.17
C ARG A 196 15.10 19.33 -25.05
N VAL A 197 15.71 18.84 -23.98
CA VAL A 197 17.17 18.92 -23.78
C VAL A 197 17.88 18.00 -24.76
N GLU A 198 17.37 16.80 -24.98
CA GLU A 198 18.02 15.79 -25.80
C GLU A 198 17.67 15.89 -27.29
N ALA A 199 16.71 16.72 -27.70
CA ALA A 199 16.33 16.94 -29.11
C ALA A 199 17.47 17.38 -30.00
N GLY A 200 18.51 18.04 -29.44
CA GLY A 200 19.72 18.46 -30.17
C GLY A 200 20.72 17.34 -30.38
N GLY A 201 20.61 16.19 -29.73
CA GLY A 201 21.52 15.05 -29.81
C GLY A 201 22.94 15.33 -29.29
N THR A 202 23.18 16.46 -28.62
CA THR A 202 24.47 16.89 -28.10
C THR A 202 24.59 16.86 -26.59
N GLU A 203 23.48 16.88 -25.89
CA GLU A 203 23.38 16.89 -24.40
C GLU A 203 22.48 15.78 -23.92
N THR A 204 22.82 15.19 -22.78
CA THR A 204 22.00 14.21 -22.07
C THR A 204 21.50 14.84 -20.79
N ALA A 205 20.20 14.73 -20.54
CA ALA A 205 19.52 15.34 -19.39
C ALA A 205 19.70 14.51 -18.11
N MET A 206 20.95 14.28 -17.67
CA MET A 206 21.31 13.33 -16.61
C MET A 206 20.52 13.56 -15.31
N THR A 207 20.50 14.79 -14.79
CA THR A 207 19.80 15.11 -13.53
C THR A 207 18.30 14.91 -13.62
N LEU A 208 17.69 15.23 -14.79
CA LEU A 208 16.24 15.02 -14.99
C LEU A 208 15.90 13.53 -15.09
N ARG A 209 16.80 12.75 -15.69
CA ARG A 209 16.69 11.30 -15.75
C ARG A 209 16.83 10.68 -14.35
N ASP A 210 17.76 11.15 -13.51
CA ASP A 210 17.92 10.72 -12.13
C ASP A 210 16.65 11.01 -11.29
N GLU A 211 16.09 12.21 -11.44
CA GLU A 211 14.82 12.57 -10.76
C GLU A 211 13.68 11.66 -11.22
N ARG A 212 13.54 11.44 -12.55
CA ARG A 212 12.53 10.56 -13.11
C ARG A 212 12.66 9.13 -12.59
N ASP A 213 13.86 8.60 -12.58
CA ASP A 213 14.13 7.24 -12.12
C ASP A 213 13.87 7.07 -10.63
N SER A 214 14.20 8.06 -9.81
CA SER A 214 13.86 8.08 -8.39
C SER A 214 12.34 8.07 -8.16
N LEU A 215 11.58 8.79 -8.98
CA LEU A 215 10.12 8.78 -8.93
C LEU A 215 9.52 7.45 -9.39
N LEU A 216 10.12 6.81 -10.39
CA LEU A 216 9.73 5.47 -10.84
C LEU A 216 9.99 4.42 -9.75
N ASP A 217 11.12 4.53 -9.04
CA ASP A 217 11.45 3.65 -7.92
C ASP A 217 10.47 3.85 -6.75
N GLU A 218 10.06 5.10 -6.47
CA GLU A 218 9.01 5.40 -5.50
C GLU A 218 7.64 4.85 -5.93
N LEU A 219 7.29 5.01 -7.22
CA LEU A 219 6.02 4.53 -7.78
C LEU A 219 5.86 3.01 -7.65
N GLY A 220 6.96 2.26 -7.79
CA GLY A 220 7.01 0.81 -7.64
C GLY A 220 6.56 0.31 -6.25
N ASN A 221 6.62 1.15 -5.21
CA ASN A 221 6.13 0.80 -3.87
C ASN A 221 4.61 0.73 -3.78
N TYR A 222 3.90 1.52 -4.60
CA TYR A 222 2.45 1.65 -4.54
C TYR A 222 1.70 0.58 -5.34
N GLY A 223 2.30 0.08 -6.43
CA GLY A 223 1.71 -0.94 -7.28
C GLY A 223 2.67 -1.50 -8.30
N ARG A 224 2.24 -2.52 -9.03
CA ARG A 224 3.03 -3.12 -10.10
C ARG A 224 3.15 -2.13 -11.27
N ILE A 225 4.38 -1.79 -11.64
CA ILE A 225 4.67 -0.93 -12.78
C ILE A 225 5.47 -1.67 -13.85
N GLU A 226 5.20 -1.31 -15.11
CA GLU A 226 6.02 -1.68 -16.26
C GLU A 226 6.47 -0.40 -16.95
N VAL A 227 7.78 -0.30 -17.17
CA VAL A 227 8.41 0.91 -17.70
C VAL A 227 9.08 0.60 -19.01
N THR A 228 8.77 1.37 -20.04
CA THR A 228 9.41 1.28 -21.37
C THR A 228 9.83 2.66 -21.85
N GLU A 229 11.07 2.80 -22.35
CA GLU A 229 11.58 4.03 -22.90
C GLU A 229 11.71 3.91 -24.43
N ASP A 230 11.32 4.94 -25.15
CA ASP A 230 11.45 4.99 -26.59
C ASP A 230 12.78 5.62 -27.04
N ALA A 231 12.99 5.66 -28.36
CA ALA A 231 14.20 6.24 -28.95
C ALA A 231 14.34 7.76 -28.75
N THR A 232 13.28 8.46 -28.33
CA THR A 232 13.26 9.90 -28.06
C THR A 232 13.56 10.23 -26.61
N GLY A 233 13.77 9.20 -25.76
CA GLY A 233 13.96 9.35 -24.31
C GLY A 233 12.67 9.49 -23.52
N PHE A 234 11.50 9.37 -24.18
CA PHE A 234 10.22 9.36 -23.48
C PHE A 234 9.98 8.03 -22.78
N THR A 235 9.59 8.08 -21.54
CA THR A 235 9.30 6.90 -20.73
C THR A 235 7.81 6.72 -20.55
N TYR A 236 7.30 5.60 -21.07
CA TYR A 236 5.93 5.13 -20.85
C TYR A 236 5.86 4.34 -19.55
N VAL A 237 4.80 4.54 -18.80
CA VAL A 237 4.56 3.82 -17.55
C VAL A 237 3.19 3.16 -17.63
N ASP A 238 3.16 1.85 -17.48
CA ASP A 238 1.95 1.08 -17.26
C ASP A 238 1.86 0.71 -15.78
N MET A 239 0.69 0.91 -15.16
CA MET A 239 0.43 0.53 -13.79
C MET A 239 -0.73 -0.48 -13.72
N GLU A 240 -0.50 -1.62 -13.08
CA GLU A 240 -1.43 -2.75 -13.04
C GLU A 240 -1.90 -3.20 -14.44
N GLY A 241 -1.03 -3.04 -15.45
CA GLY A 241 -1.29 -3.41 -16.85
C GLY A 241 -2.12 -2.38 -17.64
N VAL A 242 -2.34 -1.20 -17.08
CA VAL A 242 -3.05 -0.09 -17.74
C VAL A 242 -2.10 1.08 -17.93
N ARG A 243 -2.18 1.73 -19.10
CA ARG A 243 -1.36 2.91 -19.42
C ARG A 243 -1.65 4.02 -18.41
N PHE A 244 -0.60 4.43 -17.66
CA PHE A 244 -0.64 5.47 -16.66
C PHE A 244 -0.02 6.78 -17.17
N VAL A 245 1.17 6.70 -17.81
CA VAL A 245 1.82 7.86 -18.44
C VAL A 245 2.08 7.57 -19.90
N ASP A 246 1.61 8.44 -20.80
CA ASP A 246 1.88 8.38 -22.23
C ASP A 246 2.32 9.76 -22.78
N GLU A 247 2.57 9.85 -24.08
CA GLU A 247 3.03 11.08 -24.76
C GLU A 247 2.07 12.27 -24.60
N ASN A 248 0.79 12.01 -24.42
CA ASN A 248 -0.24 13.03 -24.41
C ASN A 248 -0.49 13.56 -22.98
N ARG A 249 -0.48 12.66 -21.98
CA ARG A 249 -0.84 13.00 -20.62
C ARG A 249 -0.55 11.88 -19.62
N CYS A 250 -0.66 12.23 -18.33
CA CYS A 250 -0.81 11.26 -17.25
C CYS A 250 -2.31 10.97 -17.04
N TYR A 251 -2.69 9.68 -16.93
CA TYR A 251 -4.04 9.22 -16.64
C TYR A 251 -4.23 9.04 -15.14
N ASN A 252 -4.61 10.11 -14.47
CA ASN A 252 -4.79 10.09 -13.03
C ASN A 252 -5.86 9.09 -12.58
N MET A 253 -5.58 8.38 -11.49
CA MET A 253 -6.54 7.50 -10.83
C MET A 253 -7.62 8.33 -10.15
N GLY A 254 -8.87 7.85 -10.22
CA GLY A 254 -9.99 8.36 -9.45
C GLY A 254 -10.22 7.53 -8.19
N LEU A 255 -10.92 8.11 -7.21
CA LEU A 255 -11.37 7.45 -6.01
C LEU A 255 -12.90 7.40 -5.98
N LYS A 256 -13.46 6.22 -5.80
CA LYS A 256 -14.89 6.03 -5.57
C LYS A 256 -15.10 5.65 -4.11
N ALA A 257 -15.92 6.42 -3.40
CA ALA A 257 -16.38 6.03 -2.07
C ALA A 257 -17.50 4.98 -2.19
N ALA A 258 -17.44 3.93 -1.38
CA ALA A 258 -18.50 2.94 -1.28
C ALA A 258 -19.70 3.51 -0.52
N ASP A 259 -20.90 3.19 -0.98
CA ASP A 259 -22.15 3.61 -0.33
C ASP A 259 -22.26 2.95 1.05
N GLY A 260 -22.47 3.75 2.10
CA GLY A 260 -22.67 3.31 3.48
C GLY A 260 -21.41 3.26 4.34
N THR A 261 -20.24 2.85 3.82
CA THR A 261 -18.97 2.81 4.58
C THR A 261 -18.07 4.00 4.31
N GLY A 262 -18.21 4.63 3.14
CA GLY A 262 -17.30 5.69 2.69
C GLY A 262 -15.90 5.20 2.31
N PHE A 263 -15.71 3.88 2.17
CA PHE A 263 -14.40 3.30 1.83
C PHE A 263 -14.03 3.58 0.39
N TYR A 264 -12.81 4.09 0.18
CA TYR A 264 -12.32 4.46 -1.14
C TYR A 264 -11.81 3.25 -1.92
N THR A 265 -12.23 3.14 -3.19
CA THR A 265 -11.70 2.18 -4.15
C THR A 265 -11.10 2.95 -5.32
N PRO A 266 -9.79 2.78 -5.62
CA PRO A 266 -9.17 3.40 -6.78
C PRO A 266 -9.72 2.81 -8.07
N TYR A 267 -10.02 3.66 -9.06
CA TYR A 267 -10.52 3.24 -10.36
C TYR A 267 -9.86 4.02 -11.50
N TRP A 268 -9.91 3.48 -12.72
CA TRP A 268 -9.41 4.12 -13.92
C TRP A 268 -10.53 4.96 -14.59
N PRO A 269 -10.48 6.30 -14.54
CA PRO A 269 -11.49 7.14 -15.18
C PRO A 269 -11.59 6.93 -16.71
N GLN A 270 -10.42 6.68 -17.36
CA GLN A 270 -10.38 6.47 -18.82
C GLN A 270 -11.04 5.16 -19.29
N GLN A 271 -11.23 4.19 -18.40
CA GLN A 271 -11.88 2.90 -18.71
C GLN A 271 -13.27 2.77 -18.08
N SER A 272 -13.67 3.76 -17.29
CA SER A 272 -14.90 3.75 -16.52
C SER A 272 -15.97 4.61 -17.17
N ASP A 273 -17.24 4.17 -17.09
CA ASP A 273 -18.41 4.96 -17.46
C ASP A 273 -19.09 5.45 -16.17
N VAL A 274 -18.61 6.61 -15.69
CA VAL A 274 -19.06 7.20 -14.42
C VAL A 274 -20.55 7.57 -14.47
N GLU A 275 -21.07 7.96 -15.66
CA GLU A 275 -22.49 8.33 -15.83
C GLU A 275 -23.41 7.12 -15.68
N LYS A 276 -22.94 5.92 -16.06
CA LYS A 276 -23.67 4.66 -15.87
C LYS A 276 -23.33 3.95 -14.56
N GLY A 277 -22.44 4.52 -13.73
CA GLY A 277 -22.03 3.90 -12.48
C GLY A 277 -21.12 2.68 -12.66
N GLN A 278 -20.49 2.52 -13.82
CA GLN A 278 -19.55 1.43 -14.10
C GLN A 278 -18.13 1.90 -13.85
N TYR A 279 -17.51 1.34 -12.82
CA TYR A 279 -16.14 1.67 -12.42
C TYR A 279 -15.22 0.48 -12.66
N VAL A 280 -14.11 0.73 -13.34
CA VAL A 280 -13.05 -0.28 -13.54
C VAL A 280 -12.00 -0.08 -12.45
N PRO A 281 -11.89 -1.00 -11.48
CA PRO A 281 -10.92 -0.85 -10.38
C PRO A 281 -9.49 -0.94 -10.92
N VAL A 282 -8.57 -0.19 -10.29
CA VAL A 282 -7.13 -0.24 -10.61
C VAL A 282 -6.55 -1.58 -10.20
N PHE A 283 -6.86 -2.03 -8.98
CA PHE A 283 -6.31 -3.24 -8.40
C PHE A 283 -7.33 -4.38 -8.45
N ARG A 284 -6.86 -5.54 -8.91
CA ARG A 284 -7.64 -6.78 -8.82
C ARG A 284 -7.44 -7.39 -7.44
N LEU A 285 -8.48 -7.37 -6.63
CA LEU A 285 -8.47 -7.91 -5.27
C LEU A 285 -8.90 -9.39 -5.23
N SER A 286 -9.68 -9.84 -6.23
CA SER A 286 -10.08 -11.23 -6.36
C SER A 286 -8.98 -12.04 -7.06
N GLY A 287 -8.50 -13.07 -6.42
CA GLY A 287 -7.50 -13.99 -6.96
C GLY A 287 -6.44 -14.36 -5.93
N GLU A 288 -5.69 -15.41 -6.24
CA GLU A 288 -4.62 -15.90 -5.39
C GLU A 288 -3.48 -14.87 -5.30
N ILE A 289 -3.00 -14.62 -4.09
CA ILE A 289 -1.82 -13.82 -3.83
C ILE A 289 -0.62 -14.74 -3.98
N SER A 290 0.16 -14.54 -5.05
CA SER A 290 1.29 -15.39 -5.39
C SER A 290 2.47 -14.57 -5.91
N SER A 291 3.66 -14.88 -5.41
CA SER A 291 4.90 -14.29 -5.90
C SER A 291 5.24 -14.74 -7.32
N GLU A 292 4.81 -15.95 -7.72
CA GLU A 292 5.02 -16.47 -9.07
C GLU A 292 4.22 -15.70 -10.11
N MET A 293 2.98 -15.29 -9.76
CA MET A 293 2.11 -14.49 -10.62
C MET A 293 2.31 -12.98 -10.45
N ASN A 294 3.22 -12.56 -9.56
CA ASN A 294 3.45 -11.15 -9.21
C ASN A 294 2.16 -10.40 -8.81
N THR A 295 1.28 -11.08 -8.06
CA THR A 295 0.05 -10.51 -7.54
C THR A 295 0.21 -9.91 -6.15
N ASP A 296 1.38 -10.08 -5.53
CA ASP A 296 1.79 -9.64 -4.21
C ASP A 296 2.64 -8.34 -4.24
N ILE A 297 2.29 -7.40 -5.12
CA ILE A 297 3.05 -6.16 -5.32
C ILE A 297 2.18 -4.94 -5.00
N GLY A 298 2.76 -3.97 -4.28
CA GLY A 298 2.19 -2.66 -4.03
C GLY A 298 1.47 -2.50 -2.70
N SER A 299 1.79 -1.40 -2.01
CA SER A 299 1.22 -1.05 -0.71
C SER A 299 -0.28 -0.76 -0.77
N ILE A 300 -0.75 -0.10 -1.85
CA ILE A 300 -2.18 0.24 -2.01
C ILE A 300 -3.03 -1.02 -2.10
N LYS A 301 -2.60 -2.00 -2.93
CA LYS A 301 -3.30 -3.28 -3.05
C LYS A 301 -3.36 -4.02 -1.71
N SER A 302 -2.24 -4.04 -0.98
CA SER A 302 -2.16 -4.63 0.35
C SER A 302 -3.13 -3.97 1.33
N LYS A 303 -3.14 -2.64 1.40
CA LYS A 303 -4.03 -1.87 2.26
C LYS A 303 -5.51 -2.09 1.92
N LEU A 304 -5.86 -2.19 0.63
CA LEU A 304 -7.22 -2.52 0.18
C LEU A 304 -7.65 -3.91 0.65
N LEU A 305 -6.78 -4.93 0.51
CA LEU A 305 -7.04 -6.29 0.97
C LEU A 305 -7.20 -6.37 2.49
N VAL A 306 -6.32 -5.71 3.23
CA VAL A 306 -6.33 -5.73 4.70
C VAL A 306 -7.55 -5.00 5.26
N ARG A 307 -7.91 -3.84 4.67
CA ARG A 307 -9.06 -3.05 5.09
C ARG A 307 -10.38 -3.77 4.78
N GLY A 308 -10.47 -4.40 3.60
CA GLY A 308 -11.73 -4.93 3.06
C GLY A 308 -12.70 -3.86 2.57
N ASP A 309 -13.89 -4.27 2.18
CA ASP A 309 -14.90 -3.40 1.57
C ASP A 309 -15.99 -2.92 2.56
N ALA A 310 -16.11 -3.60 3.69
CA ALA A 310 -17.13 -3.33 4.71
C ALA A 310 -16.57 -3.58 6.12
N TYR A 311 -17.41 -3.39 7.13
CA TYR A 311 -17.13 -3.85 8.49
C TYR A 311 -17.52 -5.32 8.60
N GLY A 312 -16.61 -6.15 9.15
CA GLY A 312 -16.87 -7.57 9.35
C GLY A 312 -17.99 -7.82 10.37
N ARG A 313 -18.82 -8.81 10.10
CA ARG A 313 -19.98 -9.17 10.90
C ARG A 313 -20.07 -10.68 11.06
N ARG A 314 -20.77 -11.15 12.10
CA ARG A 314 -20.99 -12.60 12.31
C ARG A 314 -21.67 -13.30 11.14
N GLU A 315 -22.53 -12.57 10.38
CA GLU A 315 -23.22 -13.11 9.21
C GLU A 315 -22.21 -13.52 8.11
N ASP A 316 -21.06 -12.86 8.07
CA ASP A 316 -19.98 -13.16 7.11
C ASP A 316 -19.32 -14.52 7.42
N MET A 317 -19.43 -15.00 8.67
CA MET A 317 -18.95 -16.31 9.11
C MET A 317 -20.04 -17.39 9.16
N ALA A 318 -21.28 -17.09 8.78
CA ALA A 318 -22.41 -18.02 8.88
C ALA A 318 -22.38 -19.16 7.86
N SER A 319 -21.66 -19.01 6.75
CA SER A 319 -21.49 -20.02 5.72
C SER A 319 -20.12 -19.90 5.01
N GLU A 320 -19.65 -21.00 4.41
CA GLU A 320 -18.42 -21.01 3.63
C GLU A 320 -18.46 -19.99 2.49
N LYS A 321 -19.62 -19.78 1.87
CA LYS A 321 -19.81 -18.80 0.82
C LYS A 321 -19.69 -17.35 1.34
N SER A 322 -20.24 -17.06 2.52
CA SER A 322 -20.14 -15.74 3.16
C SER A 322 -18.70 -15.47 3.59
N TYR A 323 -18.06 -16.48 4.18
CA TYR A 323 -16.66 -16.40 4.59
C TYR A 323 -15.74 -16.12 3.41
N GLY A 324 -15.95 -16.75 2.26
CA GLY A 324 -15.18 -16.49 1.03
C GLY A 324 -15.22 -15.03 0.53
N ASN A 325 -16.18 -14.22 1.01
CA ASN A 325 -16.21 -12.78 0.68
C ASN A 325 -15.24 -11.94 1.55
N ILE A 326 -14.91 -12.43 2.75
CA ILE A 326 -14.01 -11.74 3.70
C ILE A 326 -12.64 -12.40 3.80
N GLU A 327 -12.49 -13.58 3.23
CA GLU A 327 -11.25 -14.35 3.25
C GLU A 327 -10.07 -13.53 2.71
N GLY A 328 -9.01 -13.43 3.52
CA GLY A 328 -7.82 -12.61 3.21
C GLY A 328 -7.94 -11.13 3.58
N CYS A 329 -9.11 -10.68 4.10
CA CYS A 329 -9.34 -9.34 4.60
C CYS A 329 -9.13 -9.30 6.12
N THR A 330 -7.88 -9.15 6.57
CA THR A 330 -7.48 -9.32 7.98
C THR A 330 -8.38 -8.59 8.99
N LEU A 331 -8.76 -7.33 8.72
CA LEU A 331 -9.60 -6.57 9.67
C LEU A 331 -11.05 -7.05 9.69
N MET A 332 -11.62 -7.42 8.53
CA MET A 332 -12.97 -7.96 8.48
C MET A 332 -13.07 -9.32 9.16
N GLU A 333 -12.07 -10.20 8.94
CA GLU A 333 -11.98 -11.50 9.61
C GLU A 333 -11.97 -11.34 11.13
N VAL A 334 -11.05 -10.51 11.66
CA VAL A 334 -10.93 -10.27 13.11
C VAL A 334 -12.20 -9.65 13.69
N GLN A 335 -12.85 -8.71 13.00
CA GLN A 335 -14.13 -8.12 13.43
C GLN A 335 -15.24 -9.16 13.46
N ALA A 336 -15.35 -10.00 12.42
CA ALA A 336 -16.36 -11.05 12.34
C ALA A 336 -16.16 -12.15 13.41
N GLU A 337 -14.91 -12.57 13.63
CA GLU A 337 -14.56 -13.53 14.69
C GLU A 337 -14.89 -12.99 16.08
N LEU A 338 -14.56 -11.73 16.34
CA LEU A 338 -14.89 -11.06 17.60
C LEU A 338 -16.40 -11.01 17.82
N ASP A 339 -17.17 -10.68 16.78
CA ASP A 339 -18.63 -10.65 16.82
C ASP A 339 -19.23 -12.04 17.09
N VAL A 340 -18.72 -13.09 16.45
CA VAL A 340 -19.11 -14.47 16.69
C VAL A 340 -18.79 -14.91 18.12
N LEU A 341 -17.57 -14.65 18.59
CA LEU A 341 -17.16 -15.00 19.96
C LEU A 341 -18.08 -14.36 21.00
N PHE A 342 -18.29 -13.05 20.86
CA PHE A 342 -19.10 -12.31 21.82
C PHE A 342 -20.58 -12.70 21.76
N SER A 343 -21.14 -12.87 20.57
CA SER A 343 -22.51 -13.36 20.38
C SER A 343 -22.75 -14.73 21.03
N ASN A 344 -21.77 -15.65 20.94
CA ASN A 344 -21.84 -16.96 21.55
C ASN A 344 -21.79 -16.89 23.11
N ILE A 345 -20.93 -16.00 23.66
CA ILE A 345 -20.89 -15.76 25.11
C ILE A 345 -22.25 -15.25 25.60
N VAL A 346 -22.80 -14.24 24.92
CA VAL A 346 -24.10 -13.63 25.26
C VAL A 346 -25.24 -14.65 25.20
N ARG A 347 -25.31 -15.46 24.13
CA ARG A 347 -26.31 -16.54 24.00
C ARG A 347 -26.17 -17.54 25.11
N SER A 348 -24.97 -18.02 25.41
CA SER A 348 -24.75 -18.98 26.49
C SER A 348 -25.19 -18.42 27.85
N MET A 349 -24.93 -17.13 28.10
CA MET A 349 -25.42 -16.46 29.32
C MET A 349 -26.96 -16.40 29.37
N ASN A 350 -27.58 -15.97 28.27
CA ASN A 350 -29.05 -15.89 28.20
C ASN A 350 -29.71 -17.26 28.34
N ASP A 351 -29.18 -18.30 27.73
CA ASP A 351 -29.70 -19.68 27.84
C ASP A 351 -29.64 -20.20 29.27
N ILE A 352 -28.58 -19.83 30.02
CA ILE A 352 -28.44 -20.27 31.43
C ILE A 352 -29.34 -19.47 32.35
N TYR A 353 -29.39 -18.15 32.22
CA TYR A 353 -30.10 -17.27 33.14
C TYR A 353 -31.56 -17.03 32.78
N CYS A 354 -31.87 -17.11 31.50
CA CYS A 354 -33.23 -16.90 30.98
C CYS A 354 -33.68 -18.10 30.13
N PRO A 355 -33.71 -19.33 30.69
CA PRO A 355 -34.08 -20.54 29.94
C PRO A 355 -35.48 -20.50 29.36
N ASN A 356 -36.32 -19.56 29.81
CA ASN A 356 -37.69 -19.39 29.35
C ASN A 356 -37.88 -18.26 28.34
N THR A 357 -36.84 -17.87 27.61
CA THR A 357 -36.92 -16.81 26.56
C THR A 357 -37.92 -17.14 25.45
N GLU A 358 -38.22 -18.43 25.24
CA GLU A 358 -39.24 -18.91 24.31
C GLU A 358 -40.64 -19.03 24.94
N THR A 359 -40.80 -18.78 26.26
CA THR A 359 -42.11 -18.90 26.89
C THR A 359 -43.02 -17.74 26.50
N THR A 360 -44.30 -18.07 26.28
CA THR A 360 -45.34 -17.12 25.88
C THR A 360 -45.93 -16.35 27.07
N SER A 361 -45.43 -16.55 28.30
CA SER A 361 -45.97 -15.93 29.51
C SER A 361 -44.99 -15.01 30.20
N ALA A 362 -45.44 -13.81 30.55
CA ALA A 362 -44.70 -12.89 31.41
C ALA A 362 -44.53 -13.48 32.81
N PHE A 363 -43.43 -13.18 33.49
CA PHE A 363 -43.22 -13.54 34.89
C PHE A 363 -43.12 -12.28 35.79
N THR A 364 -43.52 -12.37 37.02
CA THR A 364 -43.42 -11.30 38.02
C THR A 364 -42.36 -11.69 39.03
N SER A 365 -41.33 -10.85 39.19
CA SER A 365 -40.28 -11.05 40.19
C SER A 365 -40.79 -10.87 41.61
N THR A 366 -40.01 -11.33 42.59
CA THR A 366 -40.32 -11.19 44.03
C THR A 366 -40.41 -9.74 44.51
N ASP A 367 -39.82 -8.81 43.77
CA ASP A 367 -39.91 -7.36 44.00
C ASP A 367 -41.10 -6.69 43.33
N GLY A 368 -42.00 -7.48 42.71
CA GLY A 368 -43.22 -7.02 42.09
C GLY A 368 -43.10 -6.46 40.68
N VAL A 369 -41.91 -6.56 40.05
CA VAL A 369 -41.70 -6.14 38.66
C VAL A 369 -42.13 -7.27 37.73
N THR A 370 -42.97 -6.95 36.75
CA THR A 370 -43.41 -7.92 35.74
C THR A 370 -42.57 -7.77 34.48
N TYR A 371 -41.89 -8.86 34.09
CA TYR A 371 -41.08 -8.95 32.89
C TYR A 371 -41.91 -9.62 31.79
N PRO A 372 -41.93 -9.05 30.57
CA PRO A 372 -42.65 -9.66 29.46
C PRO A 372 -42.01 -10.98 29.02
N ALA A 373 -42.79 -11.81 28.33
CA ALA A 373 -42.31 -13.05 27.73
C ALA A 373 -41.13 -12.76 26.79
N GLY A 374 -40.12 -13.62 26.78
CA GLY A 374 -38.95 -13.45 25.95
C GLY A 374 -37.92 -12.41 26.44
N THR A 375 -38.03 -11.94 27.72
CA THR A 375 -37.03 -11.01 28.30
C THR A 375 -35.67 -11.69 28.40
N LYS A 376 -34.65 -11.07 27.84
CA LYS A 376 -33.23 -11.51 27.86
C LYS A 376 -32.41 -10.58 28.72
N ILE A 377 -31.31 -11.06 29.29
CA ILE A 377 -30.35 -10.24 30.05
C ILE A 377 -29.53 -9.36 29.11
N LEU A 378 -29.11 -9.90 27.98
CA LEU A 378 -28.27 -9.22 26.99
C LEU A 378 -28.93 -9.22 25.62
N ASP A 379 -28.79 -8.15 24.88
CA ASP A 379 -29.27 -8.07 23.49
C ASP A 379 -28.33 -8.84 22.56
N GLU A 380 -28.86 -9.92 21.96
CA GLU A 380 -28.10 -10.78 21.05
C GLU A 380 -27.90 -10.15 19.64
N GLU A 381 -28.79 -9.25 19.22
CA GLU A 381 -28.78 -8.71 17.87
C GLU A 381 -27.71 -7.63 17.67
N ASN A 382 -27.34 -6.94 18.76
CA ASN A 382 -26.45 -5.79 18.72
C ASN A 382 -25.11 -6.01 19.46
N CYS A 383 -24.76 -7.26 19.76
CA CYS A 383 -23.68 -7.62 20.66
C CYS A 383 -22.29 -7.03 20.36
N ALA A 384 -21.88 -6.89 19.12
CA ALA A 384 -20.54 -6.35 18.83
C ALA A 384 -20.54 -5.01 18.08
N ARG A 385 -21.69 -4.52 17.66
CA ARG A 385 -21.78 -3.33 16.78
C ARG A 385 -21.71 -1.97 17.46
N GLY A 386 -21.44 -1.90 18.76
CA GLY A 386 -21.36 -0.62 19.49
C GLY A 386 -22.67 0.17 19.62
N VAL A 387 -23.82 -0.45 19.27
CA VAL A 387 -25.13 0.12 19.47
C VAL A 387 -25.68 -0.45 20.77
N ASP A 388 -25.81 0.42 21.77
CA ASP A 388 -26.43 0.20 23.09
C ASP A 388 -26.69 -1.26 23.49
N LEU A 389 -25.65 -1.93 23.95
CA LEU A 389 -25.78 -3.15 24.71
C LEU A 389 -26.34 -2.76 26.08
N SER A 390 -27.65 -2.48 26.15
CA SER A 390 -28.32 -2.30 27.44
C SER A 390 -28.44 -3.68 28.08
N LEU A 391 -27.90 -3.79 29.28
CA LEU A 391 -28.33 -4.82 30.23
C LEU A 391 -29.84 -4.65 30.43
N ILE A 392 -30.62 -5.52 29.77
CA ILE A 392 -32.06 -5.47 29.86
C ILE A 392 -32.42 -6.18 31.16
N HIS A 393 -32.68 -5.41 32.19
CA HIS A 393 -33.37 -5.81 33.42
C HIS A 393 -32.78 -6.98 34.21
N ILE A 394 -32.10 -6.67 35.24
CA ILE A 394 -31.94 -7.56 36.40
C ILE A 394 -32.61 -6.95 37.60
#